data_25d4d10eb870eb1710c7e2986fff0253
#
_entry.id   25d4d10eb870eb1710c7e2986fff0253
#
_cell.length_a   1.000
_cell.length_b   1.000
_cell.length_c   1.000
_cell.angle_alpha   90.00
_cell.angle_beta   90.00
_cell.angle_gamma   90.00
#
_symmetry.space_group_name_H-M   'P 1'
#
loop_
_entity.id
_entity.type
_entity.pdbx_description
1 polymer ?
#
loop_
_entity_poly.entity_id
_entity_poly.type
_entity_poly.pdbx_seq_one_letter_code
_entity_poly.pdbx_strand_id
1 'polypeptide(L)'
;MSETPDMQNKGIPQAAPEGEISTLEVNEEVMRETADPHEAFDPGPKLFYLFCLVAIVAASFYLGRHYGDFSTMPHLGYQPPQHVGGPAMANNAAKPQVSGAAIFTSRCASCHQADGKGVPGAFPPLVESPYVLGEPEVLVKILLYGLTGEVEVEGTRYNGVMPAWASQLNDDEIAAVATHVRTSLGSNKAAVVAPDLVARLRQENSQRTTPWTAQELQVKSGGS
;
A
#
# COMPACT_ATOMS: atom_id res chain seq x y z
N MET A 1 3.65 71.79 -36.96
CA MET A 1 4.95 72.04 -36.31
C MET A 1 4.96 71.26 -35.02
N SER A 2 5.58 70.13 -35.09
CA SER A 2 5.95 69.38 -33.92
C SER A 2 7.06 68.42 -34.34
N GLU A 3 8.27 68.79 -33.92
CA GLU A 3 9.50 68.10 -34.23
C GLU A 3 9.59 66.83 -33.44
N THR A 4 9.88 65.73 -34.12
CA THR A 4 10.32 64.44 -33.50
C THR A 4 11.82 64.50 -33.25
N PRO A 5 12.33 64.19 -32.07
CA PRO A 5 13.78 64.13 -31.84
C PRO A 5 14.37 62.89 -32.49
N ASP A 6 15.37 63.14 -33.27
CA ASP A 6 16.31 62.23 -33.86
C ASP A 6 17.06 61.41 -32.78
N MET A 7 16.80 60.11 -32.70
CA MET A 7 17.60 59.20 -31.90
C MET A 7 18.82 58.77 -32.68
N GLN A 8 19.88 59.52 -32.53
CA GLN A 8 21.22 59.17 -33.01
C GLN A 8 21.65 57.80 -32.56
N ASN A 9 21.89 57.00 -33.54
CA ASN A 9 22.58 55.74 -33.56
C ASN A 9 23.91 55.85 -32.81
N LYS A 10 23.94 55.50 -31.51
CA LYS A 10 25.15 55.27 -30.76
C LYS A 10 25.78 53.97 -31.23
N GLY A 11 26.90 54.09 -31.90
CA GLY A 11 27.64 53.02 -32.52
C GLY A 11 27.79 51.79 -31.65
N ILE A 12 27.43 50.69 -32.21
CA ILE A 12 27.75 49.34 -31.71
C ILE A 12 29.26 49.24 -31.70
N PRO A 13 29.90 48.90 -30.58
CA PRO A 13 31.35 48.64 -30.56
C PRO A 13 31.62 47.53 -31.59
N GLN A 14 32.48 47.79 -32.55
CA GLN A 14 32.96 46.77 -33.49
C GLN A 14 33.61 45.67 -32.64
N ALA A 15 33.15 44.46 -32.86
CA ALA A 15 33.77 43.27 -32.33
C ALA A 15 35.28 43.28 -32.68
N ALA A 16 36.10 43.02 -31.69
CA ALA A 16 37.53 42.77 -31.88
C ALA A 16 37.71 41.65 -32.93
N PRO A 17 38.76 41.66 -33.71
CA PRO A 17 39.00 40.60 -34.70
C PRO A 17 39.03 39.26 -33.96
N GLU A 18 38.11 38.42 -34.37
CA GLU A 18 38.07 37.02 -33.95
C GLU A 18 39.39 36.37 -34.36
N GLY A 19 40.34 36.26 -33.42
CA GLY A 19 41.38 35.33 -33.56
C GLY A 19 40.74 33.97 -33.73
N GLU A 20 40.94 33.33 -34.87
CA GLU A 20 40.58 31.94 -35.09
C GLU A 20 41.18 31.09 -33.97
N ILE A 21 40.42 30.92 -32.90
CA ILE A 21 40.71 29.87 -31.94
C ILE A 21 40.48 28.59 -32.76
N SER A 22 41.55 27.96 -33.15
CA SER A 22 41.50 26.70 -33.90
C SER A 22 40.61 25.74 -33.13
N THR A 23 39.53 25.28 -33.76
CA THR A 23 38.58 24.33 -33.19
C THR A 23 39.26 23.06 -32.66
N LEU A 24 40.50 22.82 -33.09
CA LEU A 24 41.37 21.73 -32.66
C LEU A 24 41.96 22.00 -31.25
N GLU A 25 42.34 23.24 -30.92
CA GLU A 25 42.85 23.58 -29.57
C GLU A 25 41.74 23.51 -28.51
N VAL A 26 40.52 24.00 -28.84
CA VAL A 26 39.37 23.91 -27.96
C VAL A 26 39.00 22.43 -27.73
N ASN A 27 39.09 21.60 -28.77
CA ASN A 27 38.80 20.18 -28.63
C ASN A 27 39.87 19.44 -27.77
N GLU A 28 41.11 19.87 -27.80
CA GLU A 28 42.18 19.25 -27.00
C GLU A 28 42.08 19.61 -25.52
N GLU A 29 41.67 20.83 -25.18
CA GLU A 29 41.35 21.22 -23.79
C GLU A 29 40.12 20.53 -23.25
N VAL A 30 39.04 20.46 -24.02
CA VAL A 30 37.79 19.77 -23.65
C VAL A 30 38.01 18.26 -23.52
N MET A 31 38.86 17.67 -24.38
CA MET A 31 39.23 16.26 -24.29
C MET A 31 40.14 15.95 -23.10
N ARG A 32 40.92 16.92 -22.61
CA ARG A 32 41.69 16.74 -21.36
C ARG A 32 40.82 16.80 -20.11
N GLU A 33 39.75 17.59 -20.14
CA GLU A 33 38.80 17.67 -19.02
C GLU A 33 37.82 16.47 -18.98
N THR A 34 37.59 15.82 -20.12
CA THR A 34 36.75 14.62 -20.25
C THR A 34 37.59 13.31 -20.38
N ALA A 35 38.85 13.34 -20.08
CA ALA A 35 39.57 12.09 -19.81
C ALA A 35 38.81 11.46 -18.62
N ASP A 36 37.98 10.47 -18.93
CA ASP A 36 37.29 9.67 -17.91
C ASP A 36 38.31 9.40 -16.79
N PRO A 37 37.99 9.69 -15.52
CA PRO A 37 38.87 9.23 -14.45
C PRO A 37 39.01 7.73 -14.72
N HIS A 38 40.19 7.33 -15.15
CA HIS A 38 40.55 5.93 -15.16
C HIS A 38 40.33 5.50 -13.72
N GLU A 39 39.14 4.95 -13.46
CA GLU A 39 38.98 4.07 -12.34
C GLU A 39 39.97 2.93 -12.59
N ALA A 40 41.21 3.23 -12.26
CA ALA A 40 42.22 2.21 -12.17
C ALA A 40 41.56 1.20 -11.24
N PHE A 41 41.31 0.01 -11.78
CA PHE A 41 40.83 -1.14 -11.01
C PHE A 41 42.00 -1.49 -10.09
N ASP A 42 42.18 -0.61 -9.09
CA ASP A 42 43.15 -0.86 -8.05
C ASP A 42 42.48 -1.90 -7.14
N PRO A 43 42.91 -3.15 -7.23
CA PRO A 43 42.30 -4.17 -6.42
C PRO A 43 42.52 -3.77 -4.96
N GLY A 44 41.47 -3.31 -4.31
CA GLY A 44 41.52 -2.90 -2.90
C GLY A 44 42.22 -3.97 -2.04
N PRO A 45 42.72 -3.60 -0.86
CA PRO A 45 43.54 -4.50 -0.07
C PRO A 45 42.86 -5.85 0.12
N LYS A 46 43.54 -6.92 -0.27
CA LYS A 46 43.02 -8.30 -0.23
C LYS A 46 42.38 -8.67 1.10
N LEU A 47 42.89 -8.11 2.18
CA LEU A 47 42.32 -8.23 3.54
C LEU A 47 40.91 -7.66 3.64
N PHE A 48 40.60 -6.59 2.92
CA PHE A 48 39.26 -6.01 2.88
C PHE A 48 38.23 -6.97 2.26
N TYR A 49 38.59 -7.58 1.13
CA TYR A 49 37.72 -8.57 0.47
C TYR A 49 37.52 -9.82 1.33
N LEU A 50 38.58 -10.26 2.02
CA LEU A 50 38.48 -11.37 2.97
C LEU A 50 37.54 -11.03 4.14
N PHE A 51 37.64 -9.80 4.66
CA PHE A 51 36.75 -9.33 5.72
C PHE A 51 35.28 -9.28 5.26
N CYS A 52 35.03 -8.73 4.09
CA CYS A 52 33.70 -8.70 3.51
C CYS A 52 33.12 -10.11 3.30
N LEU A 53 33.93 -11.03 2.79
CA LEU A 53 33.50 -12.43 2.62
C LEU A 53 33.13 -13.09 3.95
N VAL A 54 33.97 -12.92 4.97
CA VAL A 54 33.71 -13.45 6.32
C VAL A 54 32.44 -12.81 6.91
N ALA A 55 32.27 -11.49 6.73
CA ALA A 55 31.08 -10.77 7.20
C ALA A 55 29.80 -11.28 6.50
N ILE A 56 29.82 -11.51 5.19
CA ILE A 56 28.69 -12.06 4.42
C ILE A 56 28.35 -13.46 4.91
N VAL A 57 29.36 -14.34 5.08
CA VAL A 57 29.15 -15.70 5.59
C VAL A 57 28.56 -15.68 7.00
N ALA A 58 29.12 -14.84 7.89
CA ALA A 58 28.62 -14.71 9.26
C ALA A 58 27.18 -14.14 9.28
N ALA A 59 26.88 -13.13 8.46
CA ALA A 59 25.54 -12.57 8.33
C ALA A 59 24.56 -13.61 7.78
N SER A 60 24.94 -14.37 6.76
CA SER A 60 24.12 -15.43 6.18
C SER A 60 23.84 -16.54 7.19
N PHE A 61 24.84 -16.93 7.96
CA PHE A 61 24.70 -17.92 9.03
C PHE A 61 23.81 -17.39 10.16
N TYR A 62 23.99 -16.12 10.56
CA TYR A 62 23.17 -15.46 11.57
C TYR A 62 21.71 -15.37 11.11
N LEU A 63 21.47 -14.94 9.88
CA LEU A 63 20.14 -14.89 9.28
C LEU A 63 19.52 -16.29 9.21
N GLY A 64 20.24 -17.29 8.70
CA GLY A 64 19.73 -18.67 8.63
C GLY A 64 19.39 -19.27 9.99
N ARG A 65 20.09 -18.85 11.06
CA ARG A 65 19.82 -19.36 12.42
C ARG A 65 18.70 -18.59 13.15
N HIS A 66 18.49 -17.33 12.83
CA HIS A 66 17.57 -16.42 13.54
C HIS A 66 16.34 -16.04 12.73
N TYR A 67 16.40 -16.12 11.40
CA TYR A 67 15.21 -16.03 10.56
C TYR A 67 14.60 -17.43 10.48
N GLY A 68 13.54 -17.65 11.28
CA GLY A 68 12.67 -18.79 11.09
C GLY A 68 12.12 -18.77 9.67
N ASP A 69 11.75 -19.96 9.21
CA ASP A 69 11.24 -20.30 7.90
C ASP A 69 10.77 -19.11 7.03
N PHE A 70 11.36 -18.94 5.86
CA PHE A 70 11.04 -17.85 4.90
C PHE A 70 9.56 -17.79 4.48
N SER A 71 8.75 -18.72 4.92
CA SER A 71 7.31 -18.80 4.69
C SER A 71 6.47 -17.89 5.60
N THR A 72 7.05 -17.31 6.65
CA THR A 72 6.34 -16.44 7.59
C THR A 72 6.87 -15.01 7.46
N MET A 73 6.01 -14.08 7.04
CA MET A 73 6.34 -12.64 6.98
C MET A 73 6.78 -12.14 8.36
N PRO A 74 8.07 -11.76 8.57
CA PRO A 74 8.61 -11.52 9.91
C PRO A 74 8.14 -10.24 10.58
N HIS A 75 7.43 -9.36 9.87
CA HIS A 75 7.00 -8.07 10.41
C HIS A 75 5.58 -8.05 10.95
N LEU A 76 4.89 -9.17 10.98
CA LEU A 76 3.52 -9.25 11.52
C LEU A 76 3.43 -9.82 12.93
N GLY A 77 4.56 -10.05 13.62
CA GLY A 77 4.54 -10.56 14.99
C GLY A 77 3.81 -11.90 15.15
N TYR A 78 3.62 -12.66 14.04
CA TYR A 78 3.04 -13.99 14.10
C TYR A 78 4.04 -14.93 14.76
N GLN A 79 3.88 -15.16 16.05
CA GLN A 79 4.44 -16.33 16.69
C GLN A 79 3.52 -17.52 16.36
N PRO A 80 3.99 -18.52 15.59
CA PRO A 80 3.23 -19.74 15.47
C PRO A 80 3.05 -20.32 16.88
N PRO A 81 1.88 -20.88 17.22
CA PRO A 81 1.65 -21.46 18.53
C PRO A 81 2.74 -22.48 18.81
N GLN A 82 3.53 -22.23 19.87
CA GLN A 82 4.54 -23.16 20.35
C GLN A 82 3.82 -24.47 20.66
N HIS A 83 4.14 -25.52 19.91
CA HIS A 83 3.75 -26.86 20.31
C HIS A 83 4.45 -27.20 21.61
N VAL A 84 3.88 -26.77 22.72
CA VAL A 84 4.23 -27.35 24.04
C VAL A 84 3.71 -28.77 23.95
N GLY A 85 4.62 -29.74 23.93
CA GLY A 85 4.27 -31.13 23.90
C GLY A 85 3.45 -31.51 25.15
N GLY A 86 2.15 -31.53 25.01
CA GLY A 86 1.19 -32.12 25.92
C GLY A 86 0.61 -33.37 25.27
N PRO A 87 0.11 -34.36 26.06
CA PRO A 87 -0.33 -35.63 25.53
C PRO A 87 -1.45 -35.47 24.52
N ALA A 88 -1.34 -36.22 23.42
CA ALA A 88 -2.28 -36.25 22.31
C ALA A 88 -3.72 -36.47 22.80
N MET A 89 -4.54 -35.45 22.78
CA MET A 89 -5.98 -35.57 22.89
C MET A 89 -6.60 -35.31 21.48
N ALA A 90 -7.14 -36.37 20.97
CA ALA A 90 -8.16 -36.53 19.91
C ALA A 90 -8.42 -35.33 18.97
N ASN A 91 -8.01 -35.51 17.72
CA ASN A 91 -8.70 -35.17 16.47
C ASN A 91 -9.92 -34.23 16.58
N ASN A 92 -9.64 -32.95 16.71
CA ASN A 92 -10.35 -31.89 16.02
C ASN A 92 -9.26 -31.01 15.44
N ALA A 93 -8.89 -31.24 14.20
CA ALA A 93 -8.05 -30.33 13.44
C ALA A 93 -8.85 -29.03 13.27
N ALA A 94 -8.75 -28.14 14.24
CA ALA A 94 -9.22 -26.77 14.11
C ALA A 94 -8.48 -26.20 12.92
N LYS A 95 -9.22 -25.98 11.82
CA LYS A 95 -8.77 -25.21 10.66
C LYS A 95 -8.03 -23.99 11.20
N PRO A 96 -6.82 -23.64 10.70
CA PRO A 96 -6.10 -22.48 11.17
C PRO A 96 -7.03 -21.28 11.25
N GLN A 97 -7.23 -20.73 12.44
CA GLN A 97 -8.17 -19.61 12.58
C GLN A 97 -7.57 -18.40 11.88
N VAL A 98 -8.20 -17.98 10.81
CA VAL A 98 -7.82 -16.78 10.07
C VAL A 98 -8.07 -15.57 10.95
N SER A 99 -7.03 -14.78 11.22
CA SER A 99 -7.14 -13.60 12.06
C SER A 99 -7.70 -12.40 11.28
N GLY A 100 -8.97 -12.06 11.53
CA GLY A 100 -9.60 -10.88 10.94
C GLY A 100 -8.89 -9.57 11.31
N ALA A 101 -8.33 -9.47 12.52
CA ALA A 101 -7.54 -8.32 12.96
C ALA A 101 -6.23 -8.16 12.15
N ALA A 102 -5.54 -9.26 11.85
CA ALA A 102 -4.33 -9.21 11.04
C ALA A 102 -4.62 -8.79 9.60
N ILE A 103 -5.72 -9.30 9.02
CA ILE A 103 -6.17 -8.89 7.67
C ILE A 103 -6.54 -7.40 7.68
N PHE A 104 -7.30 -6.94 8.66
CA PHE A 104 -7.65 -5.53 8.79
C PHE A 104 -6.42 -4.64 8.85
N THR A 105 -5.46 -4.95 9.71
CA THR A 105 -4.23 -4.17 9.86
C THR A 105 -3.43 -4.11 8.57
N SER A 106 -3.34 -5.21 7.81
CA SER A 106 -2.50 -5.29 6.62
C SER A 106 -3.17 -4.75 5.34
N ARG A 107 -4.51 -4.73 5.27
CA ARG A 107 -5.25 -4.43 4.04
C ARG A 107 -6.16 -3.21 4.14
N CYS A 108 -6.72 -2.94 5.33
CA CYS A 108 -7.78 -1.96 5.52
C CYS A 108 -7.32 -0.71 6.27
N ALA A 109 -6.40 -0.87 7.24
CA ALA A 109 -5.99 0.21 8.13
C ALA A 109 -5.26 1.36 7.43
N SER A 110 -4.67 1.15 6.26
CA SER A 110 -4.04 2.21 5.48
C SER A 110 -5.02 3.33 5.08
N CYS A 111 -6.28 2.99 4.82
CA CYS A 111 -7.34 3.94 4.48
C CYS A 111 -8.25 4.23 5.68
N HIS A 112 -8.72 3.17 6.36
CA HIS A 112 -9.71 3.29 7.44
C HIS A 112 -9.11 3.56 8.83
N GLN A 113 -7.78 3.69 8.92
CA GLN A 113 -6.98 3.82 10.13
C GLN A 113 -7.08 2.58 11.05
N ALA A 114 -6.11 2.40 11.94
CA ALA A 114 -6.08 1.25 12.84
C ALA A 114 -7.23 1.23 13.85
N ASP A 115 -7.77 2.39 14.19
CA ASP A 115 -8.93 2.56 15.07
C ASP A 115 -10.29 2.51 14.35
N GLY A 116 -10.29 2.43 13.01
CA GLY A 116 -11.47 2.36 12.18
C GLY A 116 -12.24 3.67 12.02
N LYS A 117 -11.66 4.81 12.42
CA LYS A 117 -12.30 6.12 12.31
C LYS A 117 -12.16 6.76 10.93
N GLY A 118 -11.36 6.17 10.06
CA GLY A 118 -11.12 6.69 8.72
C GLY A 118 -10.40 8.03 8.70
N VAL A 119 -10.56 8.75 7.60
CA VAL A 119 -10.01 10.10 7.41
C VAL A 119 -11.13 11.01 6.94
N PRO A 120 -11.52 12.04 7.71
CA PRO A 120 -12.63 12.93 7.36
C PRO A 120 -12.51 13.47 5.93
N GLY A 121 -13.58 13.37 5.17
CA GLY A 121 -13.65 13.81 3.77
C GLY A 121 -12.94 12.93 2.74
N ALA A 122 -12.11 11.96 3.17
CA ALA A 122 -11.38 11.06 2.28
C ALA A 122 -11.82 9.59 2.40
N PHE A 123 -11.78 9.04 3.63
CA PHE A 123 -12.14 7.64 3.89
C PHE A 123 -13.15 7.56 5.03
N PRO A 124 -14.32 6.93 4.81
CA PRO A 124 -15.37 6.88 5.81
C PRO A 124 -14.96 6.05 7.04
N PRO A 125 -15.49 6.41 8.22
CA PRO A 125 -15.35 5.59 9.42
C PRO A 125 -16.06 4.25 9.24
N LEU A 126 -15.52 3.22 9.87
CA LEU A 126 -16.12 1.88 9.99
C LEU A 126 -16.77 1.67 11.36
N VAL A 127 -16.31 2.46 12.34
CA VAL A 127 -16.93 2.49 13.67
C VAL A 127 -18.28 3.19 13.55
N GLU A 128 -19.32 2.57 14.11
CA GLU A 128 -20.71 3.06 14.10
C GLU A 128 -21.33 3.29 12.71
N SER A 129 -20.64 2.85 11.66
CA SER A 129 -21.12 2.99 10.28
C SER A 129 -22.34 2.10 10.00
N PRO A 130 -23.41 2.63 9.39
CA PRO A 130 -24.59 1.84 9.01
C PRO A 130 -24.27 0.77 7.97
N TYR A 131 -23.22 0.97 7.15
CA TYR A 131 -22.72 -0.03 6.19
C TYR A 131 -22.04 -1.21 6.88
N VAL A 132 -21.58 -1.04 8.11
CA VAL A 132 -20.93 -2.06 8.93
C VAL A 132 -21.90 -2.72 9.89
N LEU A 133 -22.69 -1.92 10.62
CA LEU A 133 -23.57 -2.41 11.69
C LEU A 133 -24.92 -2.91 11.20
N GLY A 134 -25.32 -2.53 9.98
CA GLY A 134 -26.55 -3.00 9.34
C GLY A 134 -26.48 -4.48 8.93
N GLU A 135 -27.20 -4.82 7.88
CA GLU A 135 -27.26 -6.18 7.36
C GLU A 135 -25.85 -6.69 6.95
N PRO A 136 -25.44 -7.87 7.41
CA PRO A 136 -24.09 -8.40 7.13
C PRO A 136 -23.82 -8.58 5.63
N GLU A 137 -24.84 -8.85 4.83
CA GLU A 137 -24.76 -8.93 3.37
C GLU A 137 -24.22 -7.66 2.72
N VAL A 138 -24.56 -6.49 3.26
CA VAL A 138 -24.11 -5.21 2.74
C VAL A 138 -22.60 -5.11 2.84
N LEU A 139 -22.03 -5.34 4.04
CA LEU A 139 -20.60 -5.30 4.27
C LEU A 139 -19.86 -6.34 3.42
N VAL A 140 -20.40 -7.56 3.35
CA VAL A 140 -19.79 -8.65 2.55
C VAL A 140 -19.79 -8.31 1.06
N LYS A 141 -20.88 -7.75 0.53
CA LYS A 141 -20.95 -7.30 -0.88
C LYS A 141 -19.93 -6.21 -1.17
N ILE A 142 -19.76 -5.25 -0.26
CA ILE A 142 -18.75 -4.19 -0.36
C ILE A 142 -17.34 -4.80 -0.36
N LEU A 143 -17.04 -5.71 0.55
CA LEU A 143 -15.74 -6.38 0.60
C LEU A 143 -15.44 -7.18 -0.67
N LEU A 144 -16.42 -7.92 -1.18
CA LEU A 144 -16.23 -8.74 -2.37
C LEU A 144 -16.03 -7.92 -3.64
N TYR A 145 -16.87 -6.91 -3.88
CA TYR A 145 -16.95 -6.25 -5.18
C TYR A 145 -16.57 -4.77 -5.15
N GLY A 146 -16.31 -4.22 -3.96
CA GLY A 146 -15.99 -2.80 -3.81
C GLY A 146 -17.23 -1.91 -3.71
N LEU A 147 -16.99 -0.64 -3.45
CA LEU A 147 -18.00 0.41 -3.31
C LEU A 147 -17.54 1.65 -4.07
N THR A 148 -18.44 2.32 -4.77
CA THR A 148 -18.15 3.55 -5.51
C THR A 148 -19.27 4.56 -5.38
N GLY A 149 -18.94 5.83 -5.65
CA GLY A 149 -19.87 6.93 -5.61
C GLY A 149 -20.04 7.52 -4.23
N GLU A 150 -21.04 8.37 -4.10
CA GLU A 150 -21.32 9.09 -2.86
C GLU A 150 -21.93 8.18 -1.79
N VAL A 151 -21.34 8.19 -0.61
CA VAL A 151 -21.86 7.54 0.60
C VAL A 151 -21.92 8.56 1.73
N GLU A 152 -22.91 8.44 2.60
CA GLU A 152 -23.04 9.26 3.79
C GLU A 152 -22.85 8.40 5.04
N VAL A 153 -21.91 8.79 5.90
CA VAL A 153 -21.67 8.14 7.19
C VAL A 153 -21.55 9.21 8.25
N GLU A 154 -22.34 9.11 9.31
CA GLU A 154 -22.37 10.09 10.41
C GLU A 154 -22.57 11.54 9.93
N GLY A 155 -23.45 11.75 8.93
CA GLY A 155 -23.73 13.07 8.37
C GLY A 155 -22.62 13.66 7.50
N THR A 156 -21.53 12.92 7.30
CA THR A 156 -20.43 13.32 6.41
C THR A 156 -20.51 12.58 5.11
N ARG A 157 -20.32 13.29 4.00
CA ARG A 157 -20.33 12.72 2.66
C ARG A 157 -18.91 12.36 2.24
N TYR A 158 -18.78 11.18 1.65
CA TYR A 158 -17.55 10.64 1.08
C TYR A 158 -17.84 10.26 -0.37
N ASN A 159 -16.95 10.59 -1.28
CA ASN A 159 -17.07 10.21 -2.67
C ASN A 159 -15.74 9.64 -3.15
N GLY A 160 -15.65 8.32 -3.13
CA GLY A 160 -14.42 7.61 -3.47
C GLY A 160 -14.71 6.22 -4.01
N VAL A 161 -13.63 5.45 -4.15
CA VAL A 161 -13.70 4.07 -4.60
C VAL A 161 -13.01 3.19 -3.57
N MET A 162 -13.76 2.24 -2.99
CA MET A 162 -13.20 1.14 -2.22
C MET A 162 -12.96 -0.04 -3.16
N PRO A 163 -11.75 -0.60 -3.23
CA PRO A 163 -11.45 -1.71 -4.12
C PRO A 163 -12.15 -3.01 -3.72
N ALA A 164 -12.33 -3.90 -4.69
CA ALA A 164 -12.82 -5.26 -4.49
C ALA A 164 -11.70 -6.16 -3.94
N TRP A 165 -12.06 -7.07 -3.03
CA TRP A 165 -11.12 -8.02 -2.41
C TRP A 165 -11.38 -9.48 -2.78
N ALA A 166 -12.41 -9.75 -3.59
CA ALA A 166 -12.80 -11.12 -3.96
C ALA A 166 -11.69 -11.96 -4.59
N SER A 167 -10.76 -11.34 -5.32
CA SER A 167 -9.63 -12.03 -5.96
C SER A 167 -8.43 -12.25 -5.03
N GLN A 168 -8.38 -11.57 -3.90
CA GLN A 168 -7.23 -11.56 -2.98
C GLN A 168 -7.51 -12.28 -1.66
N LEU A 169 -8.79 -12.37 -1.27
CA LEU A 169 -9.23 -12.96 -0.02
C LEU A 169 -10.25 -14.08 -0.31
N ASN A 170 -10.06 -15.21 0.34
CA ASN A 170 -11.01 -16.32 0.29
C ASN A 170 -12.20 -16.06 1.24
N ASP A 171 -13.18 -16.99 1.27
CA ASP A 171 -14.41 -16.77 2.02
C ASP A 171 -14.20 -16.75 3.53
N ASP A 172 -13.28 -17.57 4.06
CA ASP A 172 -12.91 -17.55 5.48
C ASP A 172 -12.24 -16.22 5.87
N GLU A 173 -11.39 -15.70 5.01
CA GLU A 173 -10.68 -14.43 5.21
C GLU A 173 -11.62 -13.23 5.17
N ILE A 174 -12.54 -13.18 4.21
CA ILE A 174 -13.59 -12.15 4.14
C ILE A 174 -14.49 -12.22 5.37
N ALA A 175 -14.93 -13.42 5.78
CA ALA A 175 -15.75 -13.61 6.96
C ALA A 175 -15.02 -13.19 8.24
N ALA A 176 -13.74 -13.51 8.36
CA ALA A 176 -12.92 -13.15 9.51
C ALA A 176 -12.73 -11.63 9.64
N VAL A 177 -12.38 -10.93 8.55
CA VAL A 177 -12.21 -9.48 8.58
C VAL A 177 -13.55 -8.76 8.78
N ALA A 178 -14.62 -9.21 8.13
CA ALA A 178 -15.96 -8.66 8.33
C ALA A 178 -16.42 -8.83 9.78
N THR A 179 -16.21 -10.00 10.37
CA THR A 179 -16.48 -10.26 11.79
C THR A 179 -15.68 -9.32 12.69
N HIS A 180 -14.37 -9.18 12.46
CA HIS A 180 -13.52 -8.28 13.25
C HIS A 180 -14.02 -6.84 13.20
N VAL A 181 -14.35 -6.33 12.02
CA VAL A 181 -14.87 -4.96 11.83
C VAL A 181 -16.22 -4.78 12.52
N ARG A 182 -17.10 -5.77 12.47
CA ARG A 182 -18.43 -5.73 13.07
C ARG A 182 -18.46 -5.87 14.60
N THR A 183 -17.49 -6.62 15.14
CA THR A 183 -17.58 -7.04 16.57
C THR A 183 -16.54 -6.39 17.47
N SER A 184 -15.38 -6.03 16.91
CA SER A 184 -14.19 -5.72 17.70
C SER A 184 -13.56 -4.38 17.37
N LEU A 185 -13.92 -3.76 16.25
CA LEU A 185 -13.36 -2.46 15.86
C LEU A 185 -14.08 -1.33 16.60
N GLY A 186 -13.35 -0.60 17.43
CA GLY A 186 -13.93 0.49 18.23
C GLY A 186 -15.08 0.04 19.12
N SER A 187 -16.23 0.74 19.02
CA SER A 187 -17.47 0.46 19.76
C SER A 187 -18.37 -0.58 19.09
N ASN A 188 -18.03 -1.09 17.92
CA ASN A 188 -18.87 -2.00 17.14
C ASN A 188 -19.20 -3.29 17.89
N LYS A 189 -20.49 -3.66 17.94
CA LYS A 189 -21.03 -4.84 18.62
C LYS A 189 -22.14 -5.51 17.80
N ALA A 190 -21.91 -5.71 16.50
CA ALA A 190 -22.86 -6.40 15.61
C ALA A 190 -22.57 -7.90 15.50
N ALA A 191 -23.43 -8.64 14.83
CA ALA A 191 -23.32 -10.08 14.67
C ALA A 191 -22.09 -10.48 13.81
N VAL A 192 -21.54 -11.66 14.09
CA VAL A 192 -20.47 -12.30 13.32
C VAL A 192 -20.93 -12.62 11.88
N VAL A 193 -19.98 -12.74 10.98
CA VAL A 193 -20.20 -13.13 9.59
C VAL A 193 -19.72 -14.55 9.39
N ALA A 194 -20.59 -15.45 8.96
CA ALA A 194 -20.22 -16.82 8.65
C ALA A 194 -19.60 -16.94 7.24
N PRO A 195 -18.61 -17.81 7.02
CA PRO A 195 -18.04 -18.05 5.69
C PRO A 195 -19.07 -18.49 4.63
N ASP A 196 -20.08 -19.26 5.04
CA ASP A 196 -21.16 -19.71 4.14
C ASP A 196 -21.95 -18.55 3.54
N LEU A 197 -22.15 -17.45 4.32
CA LEU A 197 -22.75 -16.24 3.78
C LEU A 197 -21.89 -15.61 2.70
N VAL A 198 -20.58 -15.59 2.90
CA VAL A 198 -19.62 -15.04 1.92
C VAL A 198 -19.63 -15.86 0.64
N ALA A 199 -19.55 -17.20 0.77
CA ALA A 199 -19.58 -18.13 -0.36
C ALA A 199 -20.86 -17.99 -1.19
N ARG A 200 -22.02 -17.90 -0.52
CA ARG A 200 -23.30 -17.67 -1.17
C ARG A 200 -23.33 -16.35 -1.95
N LEU A 201 -22.95 -15.24 -1.31
CA LEU A 201 -22.95 -13.92 -1.96
C LEU A 201 -21.95 -13.83 -3.11
N ARG A 202 -20.80 -14.48 -3.00
CA ARG A 202 -19.81 -14.58 -4.09
C ARG A 202 -20.41 -15.35 -5.29
N GLN A 203 -21.13 -16.43 -5.04
CA GLN A 203 -21.77 -17.22 -6.10
C GLN A 203 -22.92 -16.44 -6.75
N GLU A 204 -23.81 -15.84 -5.96
CA GLU A 204 -24.96 -15.06 -6.43
C GLU A 204 -24.55 -13.89 -7.31
N ASN A 205 -23.40 -13.27 -7.01
CA ASN A 205 -22.91 -12.09 -7.71
C ASN A 205 -21.68 -12.39 -8.61
N SER A 206 -21.45 -13.64 -8.98
CA SER A 206 -20.26 -14.08 -9.74
C SER A 206 -20.07 -13.36 -11.08
N GLN A 207 -21.13 -12.84 -11.67
CA GLN A 207 -21.10 -12.08 -12.93
C GLN A 207 -20.86 -10.59 -12.73
N ARG A 208 -20.80 -10.12 -11.47
CA ARG A 208 -20.61 -8.71 -11.19
C ARG A 208 -19.15 -8.30 -11.36
N THR A 209 -18.92 -7.33 -12.21
CA THR A 209 -17.58 -6.77 -12.51
C THR A 209 -17.40 -5.35 -12.04
N THR A 210 -18.49 -4.69 -11.60
CA THR A 210 -18.50 -3.29 -11.17
C THR A 210 -18.69 -3.18 -9.66
N PRO A 211 -18.09 -2.18 -8.99
CA PRO A 211 -18.36 -1.90 -7.59
C PRO A 211 -19.84 -1.59 -7.35
N TRP A 212 -20.28 -1.80 -6.10
CA TRP A 212 -21.61 -1.40 -5.67
C TRP A 212 -21.72 0.11 -5.50
N THR A 213 -22.93 0.63 -5.56
CA THR A 213 -23.26 1.99 -5.13
C THR A 213 -24.12 1.93 -3.87
N ALA A 214 -24.16 3.02 -3.11
CA ALA A 214 -25.01 3.11 -1.92
C ALA A 214 -26.50 2.89 -2.23
N GLN A 215 -26.96 3.39 -3.40
CA GLN A 215 -28.33 3.21 -3.85
C GLN A 215 -28.68 1.74 -4.13
N GLU A 216 -27.78 1.00 -4.79
CA GLU A 216 -27.97 -0.44 -5.05
C GLU A 216 -28.02 -1.25 -3.76
N LEU A 217 -27.23 -0.87 -2.75
CA LEU A 217 -27.20 -1.54 -1.46
C LEU A 217 -28.38 -1.15 -0.54
N GLN A 218 -29.17 -0.14 -0.91
CA GLN A 218 -30.33 0.37 -0.17
C GLN A 218 -30.03 0.71 1.30
N VAL A 219 -28.81 1.12 1.58
CA VAL A 219 -28.41 1.54 2.93
C VAL A 219 -29.04 2.90 3.22
N LYS A 220 -29.95 2.93 4.18
CA LYS A 220 -30.50 4.20 4.66
C LYS A 220 -29.40 4.96 5.39
N SER A 221 -29.05 6.15 4.92
CA SER A 221 -28.25 7.08 5.67
C SER A 221 -28.97 7.33 7.01
N GLY A 222 -28.29 7.01 8.12
CA GLY A 222 -28.85 7.23 9.45
C GLY A 222 -28.92 8.71 9.76
N GLY A 223 -29.98 9.35 9.29
CA GLY A 223 -30.39 10.69 9.67
C GLY A 223 -31.61 10.55 10.58
N SER A 224 -31.43 10.70 11.88
CA SER A 224 -32.47 11.05 12.84
C SER A 224 -31.96 12.16 13.73
#